data_b68c733dc5846a345ad5338c5dbceace
#
_entry.id   b68c733dc5846a345ad5338c5dbceace
#
_cell.length_a   1.000
_cell.length_b   1.000
_cell.length_c   1.000
_cell.angle_alpha   90.00
_cell.angle_beta   90.00
_cell.angle_gamma   90.00
#
_symmetry.space_group_name_H-M   'P 1'
#
loop_
_entity.id
_entity.type
_entity.pdbx_description
1 polymer ?
#
loop_
_entity_poly.entity_id
_entity_poly.type
_entity_poly.pdbx_seq_one_letter_code
_entity_poly.pdbx_strand_id
1 'polypeptide(L)'
;MKVVAGLYKGRNIEGYNIEGTRPTQDRVKENLFNIINESIKGKVVLDLFSGSGNLAIESLSRGAKFAYLVDNNIKSINTIKKNINNIGITNCKVINSNYKEALNYLIDNNIKIDIVFLDPPYKTNYIEESINIIVNNDLLNDKGIIICESDSIDKIVYPEGLKCIKDKKYGDKYIIILKIWYNNIRIEGIYE
;
A
#
# COMPACT_ATOMS: atom_id res chain seq x y z
N MET A 1 -5.35 7.45 -16.08
CA MET A 1 -5.22 6.00 -15.75
C MET A 1 -6.59 5.35 -15.75
N LYS A 2 -6.64 4.01 -15.82
CA LYS A 2 -7.90 3.27 -15.72
C LYS A 2 -7.80 2.14 -14.70
N VAL A 3 -8.92 1.72 -14.15
CA VAL A 3 -9.03 0.49 -13.39
C VAL A 3 -8.84 -0.70 -14.35
N VAL A 4 -7.89 -1.59 -14.02
CA VAL A 4 -7.45 -2.66 -14.93
C VAL A 4 -8.37 -3.87 -14.84
N ALA A 5 -8.81 -4.25 -13.63
CA ALA A 5 -9.60 -5.46 -13.42
C ALA A 5 -10.66 -5.28 -12.31
N GLY A 6 -11.55 -6.27 -12.16
CA GLY A 6 -12.54 -6.33 -11.10
C GLY A 6 -13.82 -5.54 -11.39
N LEU A 7 -14.54 -5.21 -10.31
CA LEU A 7 -15.89 -4.61 -10.35
C LEU A 7 -15.94 -3.28 -11.12
N TYR A 8 -14.90 -2.48 -11.01
CA TYR A 8 -14.83 -1.15 -11.61
C TYR A 8 -13.96 -1.10 -12.88
N LYS A 9 -13.66 -2.25 -13.50
CA LYS A 9 -12.82 -2.35 -14.71
C LYS A 9 -13.23 -1.32 -15.77
N GLY A 10 -12.22 -0.63 -16.33
CA GLY A 10 -12.39 0.37 -17.39
C GLY A 10 -12.78 1.77 -16.92
N ARG A 11 -13.17 1.95 -15.62
CA ARG A 11 -13.45 3.27 -15.06
C ARG A 11 -12.18 4.15 -15.07
N ASN A 12 -12.36 5.41 -15.39
CA ASN A 12 -11.26 6.37 -15.40
C ASN A 12 -10.87 6.78 -13.97
N ILE A 13 -9.56 6.84 -13.73
CA ILE A 13 -8.96 7.42 -12.52
C ILE A 13 -8.23 8.68 -12.97
N GLU A 14 -8.68 9.84 -12.49
CA GLU A 14 -7.94 11.10 -12.68
C GLU A 14 -6.65 11.01 -11.87
N GLY A 15 -5.54 11.42 -12.48
CA GLY A 15 -4.24 11.48 -11.83
C GLY A 15 -3.52 12.75 -12.21
N TYR A 16 -2.41 13.03 -11.55
CA TYR A 16 -1.52 14.09 -11.99
C TYR A 16 -0.93 13.71 -13.35
N ASN A 17 -1.15 14.56 -14.37
CA ASN A 17 -0.50 14.41 -15.66
C ASN A 17 0.98 14.79 -15.52
N ILE A 18 1.83 13.76 -15.36
CA ILE A 18 3.24 13.88 -15.68
C ILE A 18 3.36 13.36 -17.11
N GLU A 19 3.64 14.28 -18.06
CA GLU A 19 3.81 13.93 -19.46
C GLU A 19 4.89 12.84 -19.61
N GLY A 20 4.58 11.80 -20.37
CA GLY A 20 5.53 10.74 -20.73
C GLY A 20 5.56 9.48 -19.87
N THR A 21 4.83 9.37 -18.73
CA THR A 21 4.96 8.24 -17.81
C THR A 21 3.82 7.21 -17.85
N ARG A 22 2.76 7.49 -18.60
CA ARG A 22 1.49 6.73 -18.59
C ARG A 22 1.58 5.22 -18.89
N PRO A 23 2.20 4.75 -19.99
CA PRO A 23 2.16 3.32 -20.34
C PRO A 23 2.99 2.44 -19.39
N THR A 24 4.08 2.97 -18.84
CA THR A 24 4.97 2.23 -17.94
C THR A 24 4.31 2.03 -16.57
N GLN A 25 3.65 3.06 -16.04
CA GLN A 25 2.96 2.99 -14.74
C GLN A 25 1.78 2.00 -14.77
N ASP A 26 0.99 1.97 -15.84
CA ASP A 26 -0.13 1.05 -15.98
C ASP A 26 0.36 -0.41 -16.07
N ARG A 27 1.48 -0.68 -16.76
CA ARG A 27 2.12 -2.00 -16.81
C ARG A 27 2.69 -2.45 -15.47
N VAL A 28 3.36 -1.56 -14.74
CA VAL A 28 3.90 -1.87 -13.40
C VAL A 28 2.76 -2.23 -12.46
N LYS A 29 1.69 -1.43 -12.45
CA LYS A 29 0.48 -1.70 -11.68
C LYS A 29 -0.12 -3.06 -12.04
N GLU A 30 -0.34 -3.34 -13.31
CA GLU A 30 -0.90 -4.62 -13.75
C GLU A 30 -0.06 -5.81 -13.29
N ASN A 31 1.26 -5.73 -13.46
CA ASN A 31 2.17 -6.78 -13.01
C ASN A 31 2.16 -6.94 -11.49
N LEU A 32 2.15 -5.84 -10.72
CA LEU A 32 2.03 -5.87 -9.28
C LEU A 32 0.75 -6.61 -8.86
N PHE A 33 -0.38 -6.22 -9.41
CA PHE A 33 -1.65 -6.83 -9.07
C PHE A 33 -1.79 -8.28 -9.56
N ASN A 34 -1.09 -8.69 -10.60
CA ASN A 34 -1.02 -10.09 -11.01
C ASN A 34 -0.24 -10.94 -9.97
N ILE A 35 0.76 -10.36 -9.31
CA ILE A 35 1.52 -11.05 -8.26
C ILE A 35 0.68 -11.27 -7.01
N ILE A 36 -0.12 -10.28 -6.61
CA ILE A 36 -0.88 -10.29 -5.35
C ILE A 36 -2.37 -10.64 -5.53
N ASN A 37 -2.81 -10.97 -6.74
CA ASN A 37 -4.23 -11.06 -7.12
C ASN A 37 -5.07 -11.93 -6.17
N GLU A 38 -4.62 -13.14 -5.84
CA GLU A 38 -5.34 -14.05 -4.95
C GLU A 38 -5.36 -13.58 -3.48
N SER A 39 -4.44 -12.68 -3.12
CA SER A 39 -4.30 -12.19 -1.76
C SER A 39 -5.18 -10.98 -1.44
N ILE A 40 -5.92 -10.41 -2.42
CA ILE A 40 -6.62 -9.14 -2.24
C ILE A 40 -8.05 -9.31 -1.72
N LYS A 41 -8.74 -10.36 -2.16
CA LYS A 41 -10.18 -10.53 -1.86
C LYS A 41 -10.45 -10.61 -0.36
N GLY A 42 -11.35 -9.76 0.11
CA GLY A 42 -11.75 -9.69 1.51
C GLY A 42 -10.75 -8.99 2.44
N LYS A 43 -9.68 -8.41 1.91
CA LYS A 43 -8.58 -7.81 2.67
C LYS A 43 -8.80 -6.34 2.98
N VAL A 44 -8.20 -5.87 4.07
CA VAL A 44 -8.09 -4.46 4.44
C VAL A 44 -6.77 -3.92 3.90
N VAL A 45 -6.87 -2.85 3.13
CA VAL A 45 -5.75 -2.24 2.39
C VAL A 45 -5.43 -0.87 2.96
N LEU A 46 -4.15 -0.56 3.10
CA LEU A 46 -3.61 0.76 3.39
C LEU A 46 -2.77 1.24 2.21
N ASP A 47 -3.16 2.36 1.61
CA ASP A 47 -2.37 3.10 0.63
C ASP A 47 -1.86 4.37 1.30
N LEU A 48 -0.60 4.34 1.79
CA LEU A 48 -0.08 5.33 2.74
C LEU A 48 0.40 6.62 2.06
N PHE A 49 0.61 6.58 0.74
CA PHE A 49 1.03 7.71 -0.10
C PHE A 49 0.20 7.70 -1.39
N SER A 50 -1.12 7.86 -1.22
CA SER A 50 -2.11 7.45 -2.22
C SER A 50 -2.11 8.25 -3.52
N GLY A 51 -1.63 9.50 -3.54
CA GLY A 51 -1.62 10.34 -4.72
C GLY A 51 -3.01 10.49 -5.35
N SER A 52 -3.30 9.73 -6.39
CA SER A 52 -4.63 9.68 -7.04
C SER A 52 -5.57 8.61 -6.48
N GLY A 53 -5.11 7.78 -5.55
CA GLY A 53 -5.83 6.62 -5.01
C GLY A 53 -5.78 5.37 -5.89
N ASN A 54 -4.92 5.36 -6.91
CA ASN A 54 -4.92 4.35 -7.96
C ASN A 54 -4.73 2.91 -7.45
N LEU A 55 -3.83 2.68 -6.48
CA LEU A 55 -3.56 1.35 -5.93
C LEU A 55 -4.71 0.88 -5.04
N ALA A 56 -5.22 1.74 -4.19
CA ALA A 56 -6.37 1.42 -3.34
C ALA A 56 -7.65 1.17 -4.16
N ILE A 57 -7.93 2.01 -5.15
CA ILE A 57 -9.09 1.85 -6.04
C ILE A 57 -9.02 0.53 -6.83
N GLU A 58 -7.85 0.18 -7.36
CA GLU A 58 -7.63 -1.10 -8.03
C GLU A 58 -7.85 -2.28 -7.06
N SER A 59 -7.36 -2.17 -5.82
CA SER A 59 -7.56 -3.19 -4.78
C SER A 59 -9.04 -3.39 -4.46
N LEU A 60 -9.78 -2.31 -4.28
CA LEU A 60 -11.23 -2.35 -4.04
C LEU A 60 -11.98 -2.96 -5.23
N SER A 61 -11.58 -2.63 -6.45
CA SER A 61 -12.13 -3.21 -7.67
C SER A 61 -11.93 -4.73 -7.74
N ARG A 62 -10.82 -5.23 -7.20
CA ARG A 62 -10.48 -6.67 -7.15
C ARG A 62 -11.04 -7.38 -5.92
N GLY A 63 -11.89 -6.69 -5.14
CA GLY A 63 -12.63 -7.29 -4.03
C GLY A 63 -12.01 -7.12 -2.66
N ALA A 64 -11.11 -6.16 -2.45
CA ALA A 64 -10.70 -5.76 -1.11
C ALA A 64 -11.94 -5.37 -0.27
N LYS A 65 -11.94 -5.74 1.00
CA LYS A 65 -13.04 -5.46 1.93
C LYS A 65 -13.16 -3.97 2.22
N PHE A 66 -12.03 -3.33 2.45
CA PHE A 66 -11.94 -1.91 2.81
C PHE A 66 -10.59 -1.34 2.44
N ALA A 67 -10.51 -0.04 2.16
CA ALA A 67 -9.25 0.65 1.92
C ALA A 67 -9.15 1.96 2.69
N TYR A 68 -7.97 2.19 3.28
CA TYR A 68 -7.54 3.48 3.81
C TYR A 68 -6.62 4.13 2.79
N LEU A 69 -6.98 5.37 2.39
CA LEU A 69 -6.21 6.17 1.43
C LEU A 69 -5.67 7.40 2.15
N VAL A 70 -4.36 7.49 2.25
CA VAL A 70 -3.69 8.55 3.00
C VAL A 70 -2.87 9.40 2.05
N ASP A 71 -2.96 10.71 2.19
CA ASP A 71 -2.05 11.66 1.54
C ASP A 71 -2.03 12.96 2.35
N ASN A 72 -0.88 13.63 2.40
CA ASN A 72 -0.74 14.92 3.07
C ASN A 72 -1.06 16.11 2.16
N ASN A 73 -1.13 15.91 0.84
CA ASN A 73 -1.38 16.94 -0.13
C ASN A 73 -2.89 17.09 -0.37
N ILE A 74 -3.43 18.26 -0.07
CA ILE A 74 -4.86 18.54 -0.25
C ILE A 74 -5.34 18.38 -1.71
N LYS A 75 -4.46 18.60 -2.71
CA LYS A 75 -4.80 18.36 -4.12
C LYS A 75 -4.97 16.88 -4.41
N SER A 76 -4.09 16.01 -3.84
CA SER A 76 -4.23 14.56 -3.89
C SER A 76 -5.54 14.11 -3.26
N ILE A 77 -5.85 14.59 -2.06
CA ILE A 77 -7.08 14.29 -1.35
C ILE A 77 -8.33 14.65 -2.15
N ASN A 78 -8.35 15.82 -2.77
CA ASN A 78 -9.47 16.24 -3.62
C ASN A 78 -9.60 15.34 -4.87
N THR A 79 -8.48 14.95 -5.47
CA THR A 79 -8.44 14.00 -6.60
C THR A 79 -8.96 12.62 -6.19
N ILE A 80 -8.50 12.09 -5.05
CA ILE A 80 -8.97 10.82 -4.50
C ILE A 80 -10.50 10.86 -4.28
N LYS A 81 -11.01 11.89 -3.61
CA LYS A 81 -12.45 12.04 -3.34
C LYS A 81 -13.26 12.11 -4.64
N LYS A 82 -12.77 12.84 -5.64
CA LYS A 82 -13.40 12.92 -6.97
C LYS A 82 -13.44 11.54 -7.64
N ASN A 83 -12.33 10.80 -7.63
CA ASN A 83 -12.25 9.46 -8.21
C ASN A 83 -13.21 8.49 -7.53
N ILE A 84 -13.22 8.46 -6.20
CA ILE A 84 -14.12 7.62 -5.40
C ILE A 84 -15.58 7.90 -5.73
N ASN A 85 -15.97 9.18 -5.74
CA ASN A 85 -17.35 9.58 -6.04
C ASN A 85 -17.75 9.23 -7.48
N ASN A 86 -16.88 9.50 -8.47
CA ASN A 86 -17.15 9.20 -9.88
C ASN A 86 -17.29 7.70 -10.16
N ILE A 87 -16.58 6.87 -9.39
CA ILE A 87 -16.64 5.40 -9.53
C ILE A 87 -17.78 4.81 -8.71
N GLY A 88 -18.21 5.48 -7.64
CA GLY A 88 -19.26 5.01 -6.72
C GLY A 88 -18.70 4.10 -5.62
N ILE A 89 -17.49 4.31 -5.17
CA ILE A 89 -16.85 3.53 -4.10
C ILE A 89 -17.32 4.03 -2.74
N THR A 90 -17.74 3.12 -1.86
CA THR A 90 -18.25 3.44 -0.52
C THR A 90 -17.46 2.78 0.62
N ASN A 91 -16.69 1.75 0.33
CA ASN A 91 -15.96 0.95 1.31
C ASN A 91 -14.50 1.42 1.45
N CYS A 92 -14.32 2.71 1.71
CA CYS A 92 -13.00 3.30 1.93
C CYS A 92 -13.05 4.47 2.91
N LYS A 93 -11.89 4.84 3.45
CA LYS A 93 -11.69 6.06 4.25
C LYS A 93 -10.51 6.85 3.70
N VAL A 94 -10.75 8.11 3.38
CA VAL A 94 -9.70 9.05 2.96
C VAL A 94 -9.23 9.84 4.17
N ILE A 95 -7.93 9.87 4.40
CA ILE A 95 -7.29 10.53 5.54
C ILE A 95 -6.32 11.57 4.99
N ASN A 96 -6.57 12.85 5.29
CA ASN A 96 -5.66 13.93 4.97
C ASN A 96 -4.72 14.19 6.15
N SER A 97 -3.58 13.55 6.16
CA SER A 97 -2.54 13.71 7.17
C SER A 97 -1.19 13.22 6.63
N ASN A 98 -0.12 13.48 7.38
CA ASN A 98 1.14 12.81 7.11
C ASN A 98 1.07 11.33 7.52
N TYR A 99 2.02 10.53 7.01
CA TYR A 99 2.05 9.09 7.22
C TYR A 99 2.16 8.67 8.70
N LYS A 100 2.90 9.43 9.54
CA LYS A 100 3.04 9.12 10.99
C LYS A 100 1.70 9.30 11.73
N GLU A 101 1.03 10.40 11.49
CA GLU A 101 -0.30 10.68 12.09
C GLU A 101 -1.33 9.66 11.62
N ALA A 102 -1.30 9.28 10.33
CA ALA A 102 -2.21 8.27 9.80
C ALA A 102 -1.95 6.90 10.43
N LEU A 103 -0.69 6.47 10.57
CA LEU A 103 -0.34 5.23 11.23
C LEU A 103 -0.76 5.23 12.71
N ASN A 104 -0.49 6.31 13.44
CA ASN A 104 -0.94 6.46 14.83
C ASN A 104 -2.46 6.39 14.94
N TYR A 105 -3.19 7.06 14.04
CA TYR A 105 -4.65 6.94 13.99
C TYR A 105 -5.12 5.48 13.84
N LEU A 106 -4.49 4.70 12.98
CA LEU A 106 -4.85 3.28 12.77
C LEU A 106 -4.53 2.45 14.02
N ILE A 107 -3.39 2.71 14.68
CA ILE A 107 -2.96 2.04 15.91
C ILE A 107 -3.94 2.34 17.05
N ASP A 108 -4.23 3.61 17.30
CA ASP A 108 -5.12 4.05 18.38
C ASP A 108 -6.55 3.51 18.24
N ASN A 109 -6.97 3.23 17.01
CA ASN A 109 -8.28 2.63 16.72
C ASN A 109 -8.23 1.09 16.59
N ASN A 110 -7.11 0.43 16.94
CA ASN A 110 -6.92 -1.03 16.86
C ASN A 110 -7.24 -1.61 15.47
N ILE A 111 -6.95 -0.86 14.40
CA ILE A 111 -7.19 -1.28 13.03
C ILE A 111 -6.04 -2.19 12.58
N LYS A 112 -6.37 -3.35 12.03
CA LYS A 112 -5.40 -4.28 11.45
C LYS A 112 -5.47 -4.23 9.92
N ILE A 113 -4.31 -4.29 9.29
CA ILE A 113 -4.13 -4.16 7.84
C ILE A 113 -3.59 -5.47 7.27
N ASP A 114 -4.08 -5.86 6.10
CA ASP A 114 -3.59 -7.04 5.39
C ASP A 114 -2.57 -6.70 4.31
N ILE A 115 -2.75 -5.56 3.62
CA ILE A 115 -1.89 -5.13 2.51
C ILE A 115 -1.58 -3.65 2.70
N VAL A 116 -0.28 -3.32 2.73
CA VAL A 116 0.20 -1.94 2.79
C VAL A 116 0.94 -1.62 1.50
N PHE A 117 0.58 -0.50 0.86
CA PHE A 117 1.34 0.11 -0.23
C PHE A 117 2.15 1.29 0.28
N LEU A 118 3.45 1.29 -0.02
CA LEU A 118 4.40 2.35 0.29
C LEU A 118 5.06 2.83 -1.00
N ASP A 119 4.56 3.95 -1.56
CA ASP A 119 5.13 4.65 -2.72
C ASP A 119 5.37 6.13 -2.36
N PRO A 120 6.27 6.43 -1.40
CA PRO A 120 6.54 7.80 -0.99
C PRO A 120 7.37 8.56 -2.03
N PRO A 121 7.48 9.89 -1.91
CA PRO A 121 8.44 10.67 -2.70
C PRO A 121 9.86 10.12 -2.56
N TYR A 122 10.59 10.05 -3.67
CA TYR A 122 11.97 9.55 -3.67
C TYR A 122 12.90 10.36 -2.77
N LYS A 123 14.01 9.74 -2.35
CA LYS A 123 15.04 10.31 -1.49
C LYS A 123 14.57 10.67 -0.08
N THR A 124 13.61 9.92 0.45
CA THR A 124 13.15 10.03 1.83
C THR A 124 13.35 8.70 2.56
N ASN A 125 13.39 8.73 3.89
CA ASN A 125 13.42 7.52 4.73
C ASN A 125 12.02 7.03 5.10
N TYR A 126 10.99 7.49 4.37
CA TYR A 126 9.59 7.24 4.74
C TYR A 126 9.20 5.76 4.64
N ILE A 127 9.82 4.99 3.75
CA ILE A 127 9.59 3.53 3.67
C ILE A 127 10.04 2.87 4.97
N GLU A 128 11.31 3.08 5.38
CA GLU A 128 11.87 2.48 6.60
C GLU A 128 11.11 2.90 7.85
N GLU A 129 10.84 4.20 7.99
CA GLU A 129 10.10 4.72 9.13
C GLU A 129 8.69 4.15 9.20
N SER A 130 7.99 4.05 8.06
CA SER A 130 6.65 3.44 8.00
C SER A 130 6.68 1.97 8.36
N ILE A 131 7.63 1.20 7.82
CA ILE A 131 7.80 -0.23 8.14
C ILE A 131 8.03 -0.43 9.64
N ASN A 132 8.93 0.36 10.24
CA ASN A 132 9.23 0.28 11.67
C ASN A 132 7.99 0.56 12.53
N ILE A 133 7.21 1.59 12.20
CA ILE A 133 5.96 1.90 12.94
C ILE A 133 4.97 0.75 12.79
N ILE A 134 4.78 0.22 11.58
CA ILE A 134 3.82 -0.85 11.28
C ILE A 134 4.16 -2.13 12.06
N VAL A 135 5.44 -2.53 12.05
CA VAL A 135 5.90 -3.77 12.69
C VAL A 135 5.91 -3.66 14.20
N ASN A 136 6.47 -2.57 14.75
CA ASN A 136 6.59 -2.38 16.20
C ASN A 136 5.25 -2.23 16.93
N ASN A 137 4.18 -1.89 16.20
CA ASN A 137 2.84 -1.72 16.77
C ASN A 137 1.85 -2.81 16.29
N ASP A 138 2.34 -3.91 15.74
CA ASP A 138 1.51 -5.03 15.26
C ASP A 138 0.36 -4.60 14.34
N LEU A 139 0.56 -3.54 13.54
CA LEU A 139 -0.49 -3.02 12.67
C LEU A 139 -0.83 -3.97 11.52
N LEU A 140 0.13 -4.81 11.12
CA LEU A 140 -0.02 -5.79 10.04
C LEU A 140 -0.58 -7.11 10.58
N ASN A 141 -1.54 -7.70 9.89
CA ASN A 141 -2.04 -9.05 10.18
C ASN A 141 -0.96 -10.12 9.91
N ASP A 142 -1.04 -11.30 10.56
CA ASP A 142 -0.06 -12.40 10.48
C ASP A 142 0.31 -12.83 9.06
N LYS A 143 -0.62 -12.74 8.11
CA LYS A 143 -0.40 -13.04 6.69
C LYS A 143 -0.31 -11.79 5.84
N GLY A 144 -0.17 -10.65 6.48
CA GLY A 144 -0.11 -9.35 5.81
C GLY A 144 1.18 -9.17 5.03
N ILE A 145 1.11 -8.29 4.03
CA ILE A 145 2.23 -7.93 3.18
C ILE A 145 2.41 -6.42 3.10
N ILE A 146 3.67 -6.02 2.97
CA ILE A 146 4.04 -4.63 2.69
C ILE A 146 4.65 -4.60 1.30
N ILE A 147 4.17 -3.70 0.45
CA ILE A 147 4.61 -3.53 -0.92
C ILE A 147 5.24 -2.15 -1.03
N CYS A 148 6.53 -2.13 -1.34
CA CYS A 148 7.30 -0.90 -1.47
C CYS A 148 7.64 -0.65 -2.94
N GLU A 149 7.46 0.59 -3.39
CA GLU A 149 8.04 1.09 -4.64
C GLU A 149 9.28 1.94 -4.29
N SER A 150 10.44 1.62 -4.88
CA SER A 150 11.71 2.31 -4.64
C SER A 150 12.51 2.47 -5.94
N ASP A 151 13.39 3.46 -5.98
CA ASP A 151 14.39 3.64 -7.05
C ASP A 151 15.63 2.75 -6.86
N SER A 152 15.78 2.06 -5.72
CA SER A 152 16.89 1.16 -5.43
C SER A 152 16.47 0.05 -4.49
N ILE A 153 16.94 -1.18 -4.74
CA ILE A 153 16.69 -2.33 -3.88
C ILE A 153 17.52 -2.27 -2.59
N ASP A 154 18.73 -1.75 -2.68
CA ASP A 154 19.70 -1.75 -1.57
C ASP A 154 19.39 -0.68 -0.51
N LYS A 155 18.41 0.19 -0.77
CA LYS A 155 18.03 1.29 0.12
C LYS A 155 16.92 0.95 1.10
N ILE A 156 16.29 -0.23 1.01
CA ILE A 156 15.21 -0.59 1.92
C ILE A 156 15.76 -1.44 3.04
N VAL A 157 15.99 -0.80 4.18
CA VAL A 157 16.29 -1.49 5.44
C VAL A 157 14.96 -1.78 6.14
N TYR A 158 14.79 -3.01 6.58
CA TYR A 158 13.59 -3.43 7.32
C TYR A 158 13.98 -4.28 8.54
N PRO A 159 13.19 -4.22 9.64
CA PRO A 159 13.50 -4.88 10.88
C PRO A 159 13.47 -6.40 10.77
N GLU A 160 14.12 -7.07 11.74
CA GLU A 160 13.95 -8.51 11.93
C GLU A 160 12.45 -8.83 12.06
N GLY A 161 12.05 -10.01 11.55
CA GLY A 161 10.65 -10.42 11.52
C GLY A 161 9.93 -10.14 10.20
N LEU A 162 10.56 -9.44 9.27
CA LEU A 162 10.13 -9.34 7.87
C LEU A 162 11.07 -10.11 6.95
N LYS A 163 10.51 -10.70 5.90
CA LYS A 163 11.24 -11.34 4.82
C LYS A 163 10.82 -10.76 3.48
N CYS A 164 11.79 -10.42 2.64
CA CYS A 164 11.51 -10.15 1.24
C CYS A 164 11.11 -11.46 0.54
N ILE A 165 9.87 -11.52 0.07
CA ILE A 165 9.35 -12.69 -0.65
C ILE A 165 9.40 -12.50 -2.15
N LYS A 166 9.52 -11.26 -2.61
CA LYS A 166 9.70 -10.90 -4.01
C LYS A 166 10.30 -9.53 -4.14
N ASP A 167 11.22 -9.42 -5.09
CA ASP A 167 11.75 -8.18 -5.62
C ASP A 167 11.74 -8.25 -7.15
N LYS A 168 11.38 -7.16 -7.80
CA LYS A 168 11.40 -7.10 -9.25
C LYS A 168 11.63 -5.69 -9.75
N LYS A 169 12.56 -5.56 -10.71
CA LYS A 169 12.85 -4.30 -11.38
C LYS A 169 11.89 -4.05 -12.56
N TYR A 170 11.38 -2.84 -12.63
CA TYR A 170 10.55 -2.33 -13.72
C TYR A 170 11.06 -0.95 -14.17
N GLY A 171 11.84 -0.90 -15.25
CA GLY A 171 12.52 0.33 -15.65
C GLY A 171 13.49 0.79 -14.56
N ASP A 172 13.30 2.00 -14.05
CA ASP A 172 14.12 2.59 -12.99
C ASP A 172 13.56 2.35 -11.57
N LYS A 173 12.49 1.53 -11.46
CA LYS A 173 11.80 1.27 -10.20
C LYS A 173 11.92 -0.19 -9.79
N TYR A 174 11.92 -0.42 -8.47
CA TYR A 174 11.85 -1.73 -7.87
C TYR A 174 10.53 -1.87 -7.12
N ILE A 175 9.86 -3.00 -7.30
CA ILE A 175 8.74 -3.43 -6.46
C ILE A 175 9.26 -4.51 -5.53
N ILE A 176 9.16 -4.24 -4.24
CA ILE A 176 9.65 -5.12 -3.18
C ILE A 176 8.45 -5.51 -2.32
N ILE A 177 8.25 -6.82 -2.13
CA ILE A 177 7.18 -7.35 -1.30
C ILE A 177 7.78 -7.99 -0.06
N LEU A 178 7.44 -7.42 1.09
CA LEU A 178 7.83 -7.91 2.40
C LEU A 178 6.63 -8.62 3.04
N LYS A 179 6.92 -9.69 3.78
CA LYS A 179 5.93 -10.44 4.55
C LYS A 179 6.45 -10.69 5.95
N ILE A 180 5.56 -10.71 6.94
CA ILE A 180 5.90 -11.12 8.29
C ILE A 180 6.41 -12.57 8.23
N TRP A 181 7.58 -12.74 8.79
CA TRP A 181 8.23 -14.04 8.96
C TRP A 181 8.46 -14.27 10.45
N TYR A 182 7.51 -14.91 11.11
CA TYR A 182 7.78 -15.44 12.45
C TYR A 182 8.71 -16.65 12.30
N ASN A 183 9.98 -16.49 12.65
CA ASN A 183 10.69 -17.66 13.19
C ASN A 183 9.87 -18.09 14.41
N ASN A 184 9.37 -19.31 14.44
CA ASN A 184 8.70 -19.93 15.57
C ASN A 184 9.69 -20.11 16.75
N ILE A 185 10.21 -19.00 17.28
CA ILE A 185 10.92 -18.93 18.54
C ILE A 185 10.24 -17.82 19.35
N ARG A 186 8.93 -17.95 19.62
CA ARG A 186 8.46 -17.54 20.93
C ARG A 186 8.94 -18.60 21.86
N ILE A 187 10.03 -18.31 22.57
CA ILE A 187 10.56 -19.03 23.68
C ILE A 187 9.38 -19.32 24.62
N GLU A 188 8.95 -20.60 24.68
CA GLU A 188 8.28 -21.16 25.85
C GLU A 188 9.32 -21.10 26.96
N GLY A 189 9.07 -20.32 27.96
CA GLY A 189 9.91 -20.26 29.14
C GLY A 189 10.27 -18.84 29.56
N ILE A 190 9.50 -18.34 30.51
CA ILE A 190 9.93 -17.76 31.79
C ILE A 190 8.63 -17.50 32.57
N TYR A 191 8.14 -18.51 33.22
CA TYR A 191 7.45 -18.40 34.51
C TYR A 191 7.98 -19.53 35.39
N GLU A 192 8.99 -19.23 36.17
CA GLU A 192 9.23 -19.79 37.48
C GLU A 192 9.15 -18.63 38.48
#